data_4ddf6bf847a6cf917e9b7d61b658ee75
#
_entry.id   4ddf6bf847a6cf917e9b7d61b658ee75
#
_cell.length_a   1.000
_cell.length_b   1.000
_cell.length_c   1.000
_cell.angle_alpha   90.00
_cell.angle_beta   90.00
_cell.angle_gamma   90.00
#
_symmetry.space_group_name_H-M   'P 1'
#
loop_
_entity.id
_entity.type
_entity.pdbx_description
1 polymer ?
#
loop_
_entity_poly.entity_id
_entity_poly.type
_entity_poly.pdbx_seq_one_letter_code
_entity_poly.pdbx_strand_id
1 'polypeptide(L)'
;MFKKMWISGIAATCVLAFSLPTQSSAEENTHTVQKGESLYKIATNYGVPAKQLQAMNDKSTHEIHPGEELELPVVPSDYETDLLARLVEAEAKGESYAGKVAVATVVLNRVQSDEFPDTLHGVIHDGIQFSPVLNGTIKQSAGDESKRAVKEALAYQGYDRESLFFYNPDKAQSSYLEGKEVTTVIGNHVFLR
;
A
#
# COMPACT_ATOMS: atom_id res chain seq x y z
N MET A 1 -53.48 70.53 -16.35
CA MET A 1 -53.51 69.10 -16.05
C MET A 1 -52.06 68.56 -16.16
N PHE A 2 -51.30 68.57 -15.09
CA PHE A 2 -49.93 68.07 -15.08
C PHE A 2 -49.85 66.70 -14.46
N LYS A 3 -49.51 65.66 -15.24
CA LYS A 3 -49.25 64.31 -14.76
C LYS A 3 -47.82 64.23 -14.18
N LYS A 4 -47.70 63.96 -12.88
CA LYS A 4 -46.43 63.67 -12.23
C LYS A 4 -45.99 62.24 -12.58
N MET A 5 -44.83 62.13 -13.25
CA MET A 5 -44.15 60.88 -13.48
C MET A 5 -43.24 60.56 -12.27
N TRP A 6 -43.50 59.42 -11.63
CA TRP A 6 -42.65 58.89 -10.58
C TRP A 6 -41.59 58.00 -11.24
N ILE A 7 -40.30 58.39 -11.07
CA ILE A 7 -39.19 57.59 -11.48
C ILE A 7 -38.76 56.72 -10.24
N SER A 8 -39.06 55.42 -10.29
CA SER A 8 -38.58 54.46 -9.28
C SER A 8 -37.13 54.08 -9.62
N GLY A 9 -36.20 54.58 -8.81
CA GLY A 9 -34.82 54.14 -8.85
C GLY A 9 -34.66 52.75 -8.27
N ILE A 10 -34.22 51.81 -9.11
CA ILE A 10 -33.80 50.47 -8.65
C ILE A 10 -32.32 50.58 -8.26
N ALA A 11 -32.05 50.52 -6.95
CA ALA A 11 -30.68 50.42 -6.45
C ALA A 11 -30.23 48.95 -6.62
N ALA A 12 -29.37 48.73 -7.60
CA ALA A 12 -28.68 47.41 -7.75
C ALA A 12 -27.60 47.28 -6.71
N THR A 13 -27.87 46.51 -5.68
CA THR A 13 -26.87 46.13 -4.67
C THR A 13 -25.99 45.04 -5.25
N CYS A 14 -24.80 45.37 -5.72
CA CYS A 14 -23.76 44.39 -6.09
C CYS A 14 -23.23 43.72 -4.81
N VAL A 15 -23.67 42.49 -4.53
CA VAL A 15 -23.05 41.63 -3.54
C VAL A 15 -21.76 41.06 -4.15
N LEU A 16 -20.63 41.65 -3.79
CA LEU A 16 -19.30 41.10 -4.06
C LEU A 16 -19.15 39.85 -3.18
N ALA A 17 -19.38 38.68 -3.76
CA ALA A 17 -19.03 37.41 -3.14
C ALA A 17 -17.50 37.30 -3.09
N PHE A 18 -16.91 37.58 -1.94
CA PHE A 18 -15.53 37.23 -1.64
C PHE A 18 -15.45 35.71 -1.57
N SER A 19 -15.01 35.07 -2.65
CA SER A 19 -14.56 33.67 -2.62
C SER A 19 -13.25 33.63 -1.85
N LEU A 20 -13.30 33.26 -0.58
CA LEU A 20 -12.10 32.89 0.15
C LEU A 20 -11.52 31.66 -0.54
N PRO A 21 -10.21 31.65 -0.89
CA PRO A 21 -9.58 30.41 -1.33
C PRO A 21 -9.69 29.41 -0.19
N THR A 22 -10.43 28.33 -0.40
CA THR A 22 -10.33 27.13 0.44
C THR A 22 -8.90 26.64 0.27
N GLN A 23 -8.05 27.00 1.22
CA GLN A 23 -6.75 26.39 1.38
C GLN A 23 -7.02 24.93 1.69
N SER A 24 -6.90 24.05 0.68
CA SER A 24 -6.74 22.63 0.91
C SER A 24 -5.43 22.51 1.68
N SER A 25 -5.52 22.39 3.01
CA SER A 25 -4.42 21.86 3.79
C SER A 25 -4.23 20.44 3.26
N ALA A 26 -3.18 20.21 2.46
CA ALA A 26 -2.60 18.88 2.42
C ALA A 26 -2.39 18.53 3.92
N GLU A 27 -3.07 17.51 4.43
CA GLU A 27 -2.69 16.93 5.71
C GLU A 27 -1.19 16.67 5.57
N GLU A 28 -0.38 17.40 6.33
CA GLU A 28 1.03 17.08 6.45
C GLU A 28 1.08 15.66 6.98
N ASN A 29 1.44 14.73 6.09
CA ASN A 29 1.50 13.32 6.42
C ASN A 29 2.78 13.10 7.22
N THR A 30 2.79 13.58 8.49
CA THR A 30 3.94 13.53 9.40
C THR A 30 3.67 12.63 10.59
N HIS A 31 4.74 12.14 11.22
CA HIS A 31 4.71 11.37 12.45
C HIS A 31 5.73 11.93 13.44
N THR A 32 5.30 12.23 14.65
CA THR A 32 6.20 12.60 15.75
C THR A 32 6.68 11.34 16.47
N VAL A 33 7.98 11.07 16.40
CA VAL A 33 8.61 9.89 17.00
C VAL A 33 8.34 9.78 18.49
N GLN A 34 7.82 8.63 18.91
CA GLN A 34 7.58 8.32 20.32
C GLN A 34 8.75 7.51 20.92
N LYS A 35 8.87 7.53 22.26
CA LYS A 35 9.89 6.77 22.96
C LYS A 35 9.76 5.26 22.67
N GLY A 36 10.83 4.64 22.17
CA GLY A 36 10.89 3.20 21.90
C GLY A 36 10.42 2.80 20.51
N GLU A 37 10.12 3.77 19.63
CA GLU A 37 9.89 3.52 18.22
C GLU A 37 11.20 3.35 17.44
N SER A 38 11.09 2.83 16.25
CA SER A 38 12.15 2.73 15.24
C SER A 38 11.56 3.03 13.87
N LEU A 39 12.37 3.43 12.89
CA LEU A 39 11.91 3.65 11.52
C LEU A 39 11.10 2.46 10.98
N TYR A 40 11.54 1.23 11.27
CA TYR A 40 10.83 0.03 10.85
C TYR A 40 9.45 -0.12 11.51
N LYS A 41 9.34 0.14 12.82
CA LYS A 41 8.05 0.10 13.53
C LYS A 41 7.09 1.16 12.99
N ILE A 42 7.57 2.39 12.79
CA ILE A 42 6.78 3.47 12.21
C ILE A 42 6.33 3.09 10.80
N ALA A 43 7.26 2.65 9.96
CA ALA A 43 6.97 2.19 8.61
C ALA A 43 5.89 1.07 8.58
N THR A 44 6.00 0.08 9.49
CA THR A 44 5.01 -1.00 9.61
C THR A 44 3.64 -0.49 10.06
N ASN A 45 3.59 0.45 11.02
CA ASN A 45 2.33 1.00 11.51
C ASN A 45 1.56 1.75 10.40
N TYR A 46 2.29 2.49 9.58
CA TYR A 46 1.72 3.26 8.47
C TYR A 46 1.60 2.46 7.17
N GLY A 47 2.26 1.31 7.04
CA GLY A 47 2.31 0.53 5.80
C GLY A 47 3.09 1.24 4.70
N VAL A 48 4.22 1.86 5.05
CA VAL A 48 5.12 2.58 4.13
C VAL A 48 6.48 1.89 4.05
N PRO A 49 7.20 1.96 2.91
CA PRO A 49 8.54 1.39 2.83
C PRO A 49 9.52 2.08 3.79
N ALA A 50 10.15 1.32 4.68
CA ALA A 50 11.08 1.87 5.67
C ALA A 50 12.29 2.56 5.03
N LYS A 51 12.79 2.02 3.91
CA LYS A 51 13.86 2.67 3.12
C LYS A 51 13.43 4.00 2.54
N GLN A 52 12.18 4.10 2.06
CA GLN A 52 11.66 5.35 1.52
C GLN A 52 11.44 6.37 2.63
N LEU A 53 10.87 5.94 3.78
CA LEU A 53 10.74 6.78 4.96
C LEU A 53 12.09 7.34 5.40
N GLN A 54 13.13 6.51 5.44
CA GLN A 54 14.50 6.92 5.76
C GLN A 54 15.04 7.95 4.76
N ALA A 55 14.93 7.66 3.46
CA ALA A 55 15.45 8.54 2.40
C ALA A 55 14.72 9.88 2.33
N MET A 56 13.40 9.89 2.51
CA MET A 56 12.57 11.09 2.48
C MET A 56 12.90 12.07 3.60
N ASN A 57 13.39 11.55 4.73
CA ASN A 57 13.80 12.34 5.90
C ASN A 57 15.33 12.56 5.98
N ASP A 58 16.05 12.41 4.87
CA ASP A 58 17.49 12.63 4.78
C ASP A 58 18.33 11.85 5.82
N LYS A 59 17.83 10.69 6.27
CA LYS A 59 18.48 9.86 7.27
C LYS A 59 19.55 8.97 6.63
N SER A 60 20.81 9.19 7.00
CA SER A 60 21.92 8.31 6.61
C SER A 60 22.01 7.03 7.44
N THR A 61 21.38 7.01 8.62
CA THR A 61 21.32 5.88 9.56
C THR A 61 19.87 5.57 9.95
N HIS A 62 19.64 4.50 10.70
CA HIS A 62 18.31 4.17 11.25
C HIS A 62 18.01 4.90 12.57
N GLU A 63 18.89 5.80 13.01
CA GLU A 63 18.74 6.50 14.27
C GLU A 63 17.67 7.59 14.19
N ILE A 64 16.73 7.55 15.14
CA ILE A 64 15.68 8.55 15.34
C ILE A 64 15.54 8.86 16.83
N HIS A 65 15.08 10.07 17.15
CA HIS A 65 14.96 10.53 18.51
C HIS A 65 13.51 10.87 18.86
N PRO A 66 13.06 10.60 20.10
CA PRO A 66 11.72 11.01 20.55
C PRO A 66 11.52 12.53 20.40
N GLY A 67 10.37 12.91 19.83
CA GLY A 67 10.02 14.29 19.52
C GLY A 67 10.47 14.75 18.13
N GLU A 68 11.22 13.94 17.40
CA GLU A 68 11.55 14.21 16.00
C GLU A 68 10.32 14.04 15.13
N GLU A 69 10.15 14.93 14.15
CA GLU A 69 9.07 14.86 13.16
C GLU A 69 9.57 14.23 11.86
N LEU A 70 8.87 13.22 11.40
CA LEU A 70 9.19 12.50 10.16
C LEU A 70 8.07 12.69 9.13
N GLU A 71 8.43 13.07 7.91
CA GLU A 71 7.54 13.05 6.76
C GLU A 71 7.28 11.59 6.35
N LEU A 72 6.01 11.26 6.15
CA LEU A 72 5.59 9.91 5.75
C LEU A 72 5.46 9.80 4.23
N PRO A 73 5.99 8.73 3.61
CA PRO A 73 5.75 8.46 2.20
C PRO A 73 4.26 8.30 1.87
N VAL A 74 3.89 8.59 0.62
CA VAL A 74 2.56 8.26 0.11
C VAL A 74 2.40 6.75 0.09
N VAL A 75 1.32 6.27 0.68
CA VAL A 75 0.98 4.84 0.76
C VAL A 75 0.11 4.41 -0.42
N PRO A 76 0.11 3.11 -0.79
CA PRO A 76 -0.96 2.56 -1.60
C PRO A 76 -2.32 2.87 -0.97
N SER A 77 -3.33 3.08 -1.79
CA SER A 77 -4.67 3.37 -1.30
C SER A 77 -5.19 2.27 -0.37
N ASP A 78 -6.11 2.61 0.53
CA ASP A 78 -6.77 1.62 1.40
C ASP A 78 -7.38 0.47 0.58
N TYR A 79 -7.90 0.78 -0.61
CA TYR A 79 -8.44 -0.22 -1.52
C TYR A 79 -7.37 -1.22 -1.99
N GLU A 80 -6.20 -0.75 -2.40
CA GLU A 80 -5.10 -1.61 -2.89
C GLU A 80 -4.51 -2.44 -1.74
N THR A 81 -4.35 -1.83 -0.58
CA THR A 81 -3.87 -2.52 0.64
C THR A 81 -4.85 -3.61 1.07
N ASP A 82 -6.15 -3.34 1.05
CA ASP A 82 -7.19 -4.32 1.36
C ASP A 82 -7.27 -5.42 0.28
N LEU A 83 -7.13 -5.08 -1.00
CA LEU A 83 -7.09 -6.06 -2.09
C LEU A 83 -5.92 -7.04 -1.93
N LEU A 84 -4.71 -6.52 -1.63
CA LEU A 84 -3.55 -7.36 -1.36
C LEU A 84 -3.76 -8.22 -0.10
N ALA A 85 -4.37 -7.68 0.96
CA ALA A 85 -4.65 -8.45 2.17
C ALA A 85 -5.63 -9.60 1.91
N ARG A 86 -6.65 -9.39 1.08
CA ARG A 86 -7.59 -10.44 0.67
C ARG A 86 -6.91 -11.53 -0.17
N LEU A 87 -5.98 -11.15 -1.05
CA LEU A 87 -5.19 -12.12 -1.79
C LEU A 87 -4.32 -12.96 -0.84
N VAL A 88 -3.58 -12.32 0.08
CA VAL A 88 -2.75 -13.01 1.08
C VAL A 88 -3.57 -13.95 1.97
N GLU A 89 -4.77 -13.52 2.40
CA GLU A 89 -5.68 -14.36 3.17
C GLU A 89 -6.07 -15.64 2.43
N ALA A 90 -6.32 -15.53 1.12
CA ALA A 90 -6.75 -16.64 0.31
C ALA A 90 -5.60 -17.58 -0.10
N GLU A 91 -4.43 -17.03 -0.46
CA GLU A 91 -3.26 -17.79 -0.93
C GLU A 91 -2.47 -18.41 0.22
N ALA A 92 -2.34 -17.70 1.34
CA ALA A 92 -1.55 -18.12 2.50
C ALA A 92 -2.42 -18.59 3.68
N LYS A 93 -3.63 -19.07 3.40
CA LYS A 93 -4.52 -19.63 4.43
C LYS A 93 -3.87 -20.84 5.10
N GLY A 94 -3.69 -20.74 6.44
CA GLY A 94 -3.04 -21.79 7.22
C GLY A 94 -1.51 -21.72 7.26
N GLU A 95 -0.90 -20.78 6.54
CA GLU A 95 0.53 -20.49 6.64
C GLU A 95 0.84 -19.66 7.90
N SER A 96 2.12 -19.68 8.30
CA SER A 96 2.62 -18.83 9.36
C SER A 96 2.52 -17.36 8.98
N TYR A 97 2.58 -16.48 9.99
CA TYR A 97 2.62 -15.02 9.75
C TYR A 97 3.75 -14.63 8.80
N ALA A 98 4.96 -15.20 8.96
CA ALA A 98 6.08 -14.97 8.05
C ALA A 98 5.77 -15.43 6.61
N GLY A 99 5.05 -16.52 6.42
CA GLY A 99 4.58 -16.98 5.11
C GLY A 99 3.62 -15.98 4.46
N LYS A 100 2.72 -15.39 5.23
CA LYS A 100 1.81 -14.34 4.76
C LYS A 100 2.57 -13.08 4.34
N VAL A 101 3.57 -12.65 5.13
CA VAL A 101 4.45 -11.52 4.78
C VAL A 101 5.20 -11.82 3.47
N ALA A 102 5.76 -13.01 3.33
CA ALA A 102 6.51 -13.40 2.14
C ALA A 102 5.64 -13.44 0.87
N VAL A 103 4.41 -13.96 0.95
CA VAL A 103 3.46 -13.93 -0.19
C VAL A 103 3.13 -12.48 -0.59
N ALA A 104 2.87 -11.59 0.38
CA ALA A 104 2.67 -10.18 0.09
C ALA A 104 3.92 -9.55 -0.57
N THR A 105 5.11 -9.88 -0.08
CA THR A 105 6.39 -9.39 -0.61
C THR A 105 6.59 -9.79 -2.08
N VAL A 106 6.25 -11.02 -2.46
CA VAL A 106 6.31 -11.44 -3.88
C VAL A 106 5.44 -10.56 -4.76
N VAL A 107 4.21 -10.26 -4.35
CA VAL A 107 3.31 -9.39 -5.13
C VAL A 107 3.88 -7.99 -5.27
N LEU A 108 4.44 -7.44 -4.19
CA LEU A 108 5.09 -6.11 -4.20
C LEU A 108 6.36 -6.09 -5.06
N ASN A 109 7.15 -7.18 -5.04
CA ASN A 109 8.34 -7.31 -5.90
C ASN A 109 7.94 -7.36 -7.39
N ARG A 110 6.85 -8.05 -7.72
CA ARG A 110 6.33 -8.08 -9.10
C ARG A 110 5.95 -6.69 -9.62
N VAL A 111 5.29 -5.86 -8.80
CA VAL A 111 4.98 -4.46 -9.16
C VAL A 111 6.23 -3.65 -9.50
N GLN A 112 7.40 -4.03 -8.96
CA GLN A 112 8.67 -3.36 -9.19
C GLN A 112 9.53 -4.02 -10.28
N SER A 113 9.08 -5.12 -10.85
CA SER A 113 9.77 -5.87 -11.90
C SER A 113 9.22 -5.52 -13.27
N ASP A 114 10.09 -5.32 -14.25
CA ASP A 114 9.71 -5.08 -15.65
C ASP A 114 9.02 -6.29 -16.31
N GLU A 115 9.00 -7.45 -15.64
CA GLU A 115 8.36 -8.68 -16.14
C GLU A 115 6.86 -8.73 -15.85
N PHE A 116 6.33 -7.82 -15.02
CA PHE A 116 4.94 -7.82 -14.54
C PHE A 116 4.31 -6.43 -14.69
N PRO A 117 2.97 -6.32 -14.58
CA PRO A 117 2.29 -5.03 -14.51
C PRO A 117 2.82 -4.15 -13.38
N ASP A 118 2.86 -2.83 -13.59
CA ASP A 118 3.41 -1.81 -12.70
C ASP A 118 2.46 -1.35 -11.58
N THR A 119 1.31 -2.01 -11.42
CA THR A 119 0.31 -1.71 -10.37
C THR A 119 -0.08 -2.96 -9.59
N LEU A 120 -0.44 -2.80 -8.31
CA LEU A 120 -0.95 -3.90 -7.48
C LEU A 120 -2.18 -4.57 -8.11
N HIS A 121 -3.11 -3.77 -8.59
CA HIS A 121 -4.30 -4.28 -9.27
C HIS A 121 -3.93 -5.07 -10.53
N GLY A 122 -2.99 -4.55 -11.32
CA GLY A 122 -2.49 -5.22 -12.52
C GLY A 122 -1.88 -6.58 -12.19
N VAL A 123 -0.92 -6.63 -11.26
CA VAL A 123 -0.27 -7.89 -10.85
C VAL A 123 -1.28 -8.90 -10.29
N ILE A 124 -2.22 -8.46 -9.46
CA ILE A 124 -3.21 -9.36 -8.83
C ILE A 124 -4.17 -9.95 -9.88
N HIS A 125 -4.50 -9.19 -10.92
CA HIS A 125 -5.43 -9.61 -11.98
C HIS A 125 -4.71 -10.07 -13.27
N ASP A 126 -3.40 -10.27 -13.22
CA ASP A 126 -2.62 -10.71 -14.37
C ASP A 126 -2.92 -12.18 -14.72
N GLY A 127 -3.77 -12.37 -15.72
CA GLY A 127 -4.11 -13.66 -16.27
C GLY A 127 -4.70 -14.63 -15.23
N ILE A 128 -4.10 -15.82 -15.15
CA ILE A 128 -4.57 -16.95 -14.30
C ILE A 128 -3.66 -17.21 -13.09
N GLN A 129 -2.80 -16.26 -12.72
CA GLN A 129 -1.74 -16.49 -11.73
C GLN A 129 -2.28 -16.74 -10.31
N PHE A 130 -3.39 -16.08 -9.96
CA PHE A 130 -3.97 -16.20 -8.63
C PHE A 130 -5.36 -16.83 -8.67
N SER A 131 -5.45 -18.06 -8.18
CA SER A 131 -6.71 -18.82 -8.13
C SER A 131 -7.84 -18.10 -7.37
N PRO A 132 -7.60 -17.31 -6.31
CA PRO A 132 -8.63 -16.52 -5.63
C PRO A 132 -9.33 -15.49 -6.53
N VAL A 133 -8.66 -14.97 -7.53
CA VAL A 133 -9.27 -14.05 -8.52
C VAL A 133 -10.23 -14.83 -9.42
N LEU A 134 -9.82 -16.02 -9.88
CA LEU A 134 -10.60 -16.84 -10.80
C LEU A 134 -11.85 -17.44 -10.14
N ASN A 135 -11.73 -17.91 -8.90
CA ASN A 135 -12.81 -18.59 -8.17
C ASN A 135 -13.66 -17.62 -7.32
N GLY A 136 -13.28 -16.33 -7.28
CA GLY A 136 -14.00 -15.27 -6.57
C GLY A 136 -13.75 -15.20 -5.07
N THR A 137 -12.85 -16.00 -4.49
CA THR A 137 -12.52 -15.93 -3.04
C THR A 137 -11.83 -14.63 -2.67
N ILE A 138 -11.19 -13.93 -3.63
CA ILE A 138 -10.64 -12.57 -3.46
C ILE A 138 -11.69 -11.54 -2.98
N LYS A 139 -12.98 -11.83 -3.09
CA LYS A 139 -14.07 -10.96 -2.62
C LYS A 139 -14.34 -11.10 -1.12
N GLN A 140 -13.78 -12.11 -0.47
CA GLN A 140 -13.92 -12.30 0.97
C GLN A 140 -12.99 -11.35 1.72
N SER A 141 -13.45 -10.83 2.86
CA SER A 141 -12.65 -9.93 3.70
C SER A 141 -11.44 -10.64 4.28
N ALA A 142 -10.31 -9.95 4.32
CA ALA A 142 -9.12 -10.43 5.00
C ALA A 142 -9.24 -10.30 6.53
N GLY A 143 -8.64 -11.26 7.24
CA GLY A 143 -8.44 -11.20 8.69
C GLY A 143 -7.37 -10.17 9.07
N ASP A 144 -7.35 -9.80 10.37
CA ASP A 144 -6.41 -8.79 10.88
C ASP A 144 -4.94 -9.22 10.75
N GLU A 145 -4.67 -10.52 10.81
CA GLU A 145 -3.32 -11.04 10.63
C GLU A 145 -2.80 -10.81 9.22
N SER A 146 -3.62 -11.07 8.20
CA SER A 146 -3.25 -10.82 6.79
C SER A 146 -3.11 -9.34 6.50
N LYS A 147 -3.95 -8.48 7.09
CA LYS A 147 -3.80 -7.02 6.99
C LYS A 147 -2.50 -6.53 7.61
N ARG A 148 -2.12 -7.05 8.78
CA ARG A 148 -0.84 -6.72 9.42
C ARG A 148 0.35 -7.22 8.59
N ALA A 149 0.25 -8.43 8.03
CA ALA A 149 1.29 -9.00 7.19
C ALA A 149 1.55 -8.14 5.92
N VAL A 150 0.51 -7.59 5.32
CA VAL A 150 0.63 -6.65 4.19
C VAL A 150 1.34 -5.36 4.60
N LYS A 151 0.97 -4.76 5.73
CA LYS A 151 1.67 -3.57 6.24
C LYS A 151 3.15 -3.84 6.52
N GLU A 152 3.48 -5.01 7.06
CA GLU A 152 4.86 -5.40 7.29
C GLU A 152 5.61 -5.64 5.97
N ALA A 153 4.98 -6.28 4.98
CA ALA A 153 5.58 -6.46 3.66
C ALA A 153 5.84 -5.11 2.95
N LEU A 154 4.93 -4.15 3.07
CA LEU A 154 5.13 -2.79 2.57
C LEU A 154 6.33 -2.12 3.27
N ALA A 155 6.43 -2.22 4.60
CA ALA A 155 7.57 -1.68 5.35
C ALA A 155 8.91 -2.34 4.96
N TYR A 156 8.87 -3.63 4.65
CA TYR A 156 10.02 -4.42 4.21
C TYR A 156 10.40 -4.19 2.74
N GLN A 157 9.56 -3.51 1.98
CA GLN A 157 9.76 -3.26 0.55
C GLN A 157 11.14 -2.66 0.25
N GLY A 158 11.84 -3.26 -0.72
CA GLY A 158 13.19 -2.85 -1.12
C GLY A 158 14.31 -3.49 -0.30
N TYR A 159 14.02 -4.30 0.73
CA TYR A 159 15.02 -5.14 1.40
C TYR A 159 15.15 -6.51 0.72
N ASP A 160 14.04 -7.09 0.27
CA ASP A 160 14.01 -8.27 -0.59
C ASP A 160 13.31 -7.90 -1.90
N ARG A 161 14.01 -8.10 -3.04
CA ARG A 161 13.47 -7.91 -4.40
C ARG A 161 13.68 -9.13 -5.27
N GLU A 162 14.08 -10.24 -4.68
CA GLU A 162 14.50 -11.40 -5.43
C GLU A 162 13.36 -12.36 -5.71
N SER A 163 12.45 -12.58 -4.74
CA SER A 163 11.37 -13.54 -4.89
C SER A 163 10.24 -12.99 -5.76
N LEU A 164 10.06 -13.57 -6.94
CA LEU A 164 9.00 -13.23 -7.90
C LEU A 164 7.93 -14.32 -8.03
N PHE A 165 8.22 -15.53 -7.52
CA PHE A 165 7.33 -16.68 -7.59
C PHE A 165 7.26 -17.40 -6.24
N PHE A 166 6.16 -18.09 -6.02
CA PHE A 166 6.02 -19.02 -4.91
C PHE A 166 5.08 -20.16 -5.29
N TYR A 167 5.24 -21.32 -4.65
CA TYR A 167 4.31 -22.43 -4.75
C TYR A 167 4.43 -23.34 -3.52
N ASN A 168 3.41 -24.16 -3.31
CA ASN A 168 3.44 -25.21 -2.32
C ASN A 168 3.67 -26.56 -3.06
N PRO A 169 4.82 -27.21 -2.89
CA PRO A 169 5.16 -28.44 -3.62
C PRO A 169 4.25 -29.62 -3.27
N ASP A 170 3.58 -29.60 -2.10
CA ASP A 170 2.62 -30.63 -1.72
C ASP A 170 1.28 -30.48 -2.45
N LYS A 171 0.98 -29.30 -3.00
CA LYS A 171 -0.30 -28.98 -3.65
C LYS A 171 -0.20 -28.81 -5.15
N ALA A 172 0.97 -28.45 -5.66
CA ALA A 172 1.19 -28.18 -7.07
C ALA A 172 2.57 -28.66 -7.52
N GLN A 173 2.60 -29.29 -8.69
CA GLN A 173 3.84 -29.60 -9.41
C GLN A 173 3.93 -28.71 -10.65
N SER A 174 5.07 -28.08 -10.87
CA SER A 174 5.30 -27.22 -12.01
C SER A 174 6.76 -27.28 -12.42
N SER A 175 7.03 -27.94 -13.54
CA SER A 175 8.40 -28.02 -14.10
C SER A 175 8.99 -26.63 -14.38
N TYR A 176 8.14 -25.64 -14.68
CA TYR A 176 8.56 -24.26 -14.84
C TYR A 176 9.09 -23.65 -13.53
N LEU A 177 8.38 -23.86 -12.42
CA LEU A 177 8.77 -23.33 -11.11
C LEU A 177 9.95 -24.12 -10.52
N GLU A 178 9.98 -25.43 -10.72
CA GLU A 178 11.08 -26.29 -10.24
C GLU A 178 12.43 -25.99 -10.91
N GLY A 179 12.42 -25.38 -12.10
CA GLY A 179 13.62 -24.93 -12.80
C GLY A 179 14.16 -23.57 -12.34
N LYS A 180 13.44 -22.84 -11.47
CA LYS A 180 13.83 -21.53 -10.98
C LYS A 180 14.72 -21.61 -9.74
N GLU A 181 15.51 -20.55 -9.50
CA GLU A 181 16.35 -20.47 -8.31
C GLU A 181 15.52 -20.25 -7.06
N VAL A 182 15.73 -21.09 -6.04
CA VAL A 182 15.08 -20.95 -4.74
C VAL A 182 15.73 -19.84 -3.94
N THR A 183 14.95 -18.84 -3.56
CA THR A 183 15.40 -17.72 -2.71
C THR A 183 15.24 -18.05 -1.22
N THR A 184 14.11 -18.68 -0.84
CA THR A 184 13.86 -19.10 0.54
C THR A 184 12.72 -20.13 0.60
N VAL A 185 12.59 -20.80 1.77
CA VAL A 185 11.47 -21.69 2.10
C VAL A 185 10.87 -21.23 3.42
N ILE A 186 9.56 -20.95 3.44
CA ILE A 186 8.84 -20.54 4.65
C ILE A 186 7.55 -21.33 4.74
N GLY A 187 7.42 -22.12 5.83
CA GLY A 187 6.28 -23.02 6.00
C GLY A 187 6.22 -24.05 4.87
N ASN A 188 5.07 -24.13 4.19
CA ASN A 188 4.87 -25.04 3.07
C ASN A 188 5.17 -24.40 1.72
N HIS A 189 5.60 -23.15 1.67
CA HIS A 189 5.88 -22.43 0.44
C HIS A 189 7.37 -22.36 0.12
N VAL A 190 7.70 -22.63 -1.14
CA VAL A 190 9.00 -22.38 -1.76
C VAL A 190 8.91 -21.07 -2.54
N PHE A 191 9.82 -20.15 -2.27
CA PHE A 191 9.93 -18.85 -2.93
C PHE A 191 11.10 -18.88 -3.92
N LEU A 192 10.91 -18.22 -5.08
CA LEU A 192 11.78 -18.41 -6.25
C LEU A 192 11.96 -17.09 -7.01
N ARG A 193 13.02 -17.01 -7.80
CA ARG A 193 13.28 -15.92 -8.76
C ARG A 193 13.56 -16.42 -10.18
#